data_6c5a066e5f469aad1f756365981c5810
#
_entry.id   6c5a066e5f469aad1f756365981c5810
#
_cell.length_a   1.000
_cell.length_b   1.000
_cell.length_c   1.000
_cell.angle_alpha   90.00
_cell.angle_beta   90.00
_cell.angle_gamma   90.00
#
_symmetry.space_group_name_H-M   'P 1'
#
loop_
_entity.id
_entity.type
_entity.pdbx_description
1 polymer ?
#
loop_
_entity_poly.entity_id
_entity_poly.type
_entity_poly.pdbx_seq_one_letter_code
_entity_poly.pdbx_strand_id
1 'polypeptide(L)'
;MDLSQFSLEGKVALVTGGSRGIGEATALAFARAGADVAVSSRKLAELERVAGEVRKLGRRGLAIEAHAGRMDQLAPQVERVTRELGRIDILVNNAGTSFNAPAIDMDEKAWDSVMNLDLKGLFFLSQAAARAMRAQGSGGAIIHIASVSGLKPQVPTAHYSIAKAGVVMATKAMAVEWAEFGIRVNCIAPGAIETRLYNAIWSVFPGEQAQRAKDAASARFPLERVGQPREIADACVFLASNASSYLTGETIAIDGGALLV
;
A
#
# COMPACT_ATOMS: atom_id res chain seq x y z
N MET A 1 16.97 20.37 -14.75
CA MET A 1 16.88 18.92 -14.45
C MET A 1 15.60 18.42 -15.09
N ASP A 2 15.66 17.41 -15.92
CA ASP A 2 14.48 16.79 -16.52
C ASP A 2 13.84 15.83 -15.51
N LEU A 3 12.61 16.13 -15.07
CA LEU A 3 11.83 15.29 -14.15
C LEU A 3 10.76 14.47 -14.86
N SER A 4 10.73 14.47 -16.19
CA SER A 4 9.72 13.75 -16.99
C SER A 4 9.67 12.26 -16.67
N GLN A 5 10.79 11.68 -16.27
CA GLN A 5 10.88 10.26 -15.85
C GLN A 5 10.01 9.91 -14.64
N PHE A 6 9.60 10.89 -13.80
CA PHE A 6 8.68 10.70 -12.68
C PHE A 6 7.21 10.91 -13.07
N SER A 7 6.93 11.30 -14.31
CA SER A 7 5.56 11.50 -14.79
C SER A 7 4.81 10.18 -14.85
N LEU A 8 3.54 10.24 -14.43
CA LEU A 8 2.55 9.17 -14.58
C LEU A 8 1.46 9.53 -15.59
N GLU A 9 1.74 10.51 -16.48
CA GLU A 9 0.78 10.95 -17.50
C GLU A 9 0.34 9.78 -18.38
N GLY A 10 -0.99 9.65 -18.59
CA GLY A 10 -1.59 8.58 -19.36
C GLY A 10 -1.62 7.20 -18.66
N LYS A 11 -1.17 7.10 -17.41
CA LYS A 11 -1.25 5.89 -16.60
C LYS A 11 -2.54 5.82 -15.82
N VAL A 12 -2.98 4.58 -15.54
CA VAL A 12 -4.13 4.30 -14.68
C VAL A 12 -3.67 3.47 -13.50
N ALA A 13 -3.99 3.95 -12.30
CA ALA A 13 -3.63 3.32 -11.04
C ALA A 13 -4.85 2.82 -10.26
N LEU A 14 -4.72 1.64 -9.63
CA LEU A 14 -5.62 1.17 -8.58
C LEU A 14 -4.89 1.20 -7.23
N VAL A 15 -5.47 1.91 -6.24
CA VAL A 15 -4.93 1.99 -4.88
C VAL A 15 -5.92 1.40 -3.89
N THR A 16 -5.56 0.28 -3.24
CA THR A 16 -6.39 -0.33 -2.19
C THR A 16 -6.19 0.36 -0.85
N GLY A 17 -7.22 0.38 -0.01
CA GLY A 17 -7.19 1.15 1.23
C GLY A 17 -7.07 2.66 0.97
N GLY A 18 -7.54 3.13 -0.18
CA GLY A 18 -7.36 4.49 -0.70
C GLY A 18 -8.22 5.57 -0.04
N SER A 19 -9.00 5.25 0.99
CA SER A 19 -9.92 6.21 1.62
C SER A 19 -9.27 7.15 2.64
N ARG A 20 -8.04 6.85 3.10
CA ARG A 20 -7.29 7.62 4.12
C ARG A 20 -5.83 7.21 4.21
N GLY A 21 -5.05 7.98 4.99
CA GLY A 21 -3.66 7.68 5.34
C GLY A 21 -2.75 7.52 4.12
N ILE A 22 -1.91 6.49 4.12
CA ILE A 22 -0.95 6.22 3.03
C ILE A 22 -1.67 6.06 1.69
N GLY A 23 -2.78 5.31 1.64
CA GLY A 23 -3.50 5.07 0.39
C GLY A 23 -4.11 6.33 -0.21
N GLU A 24 -4.72 7.21 0.59
CA GLU A 24 -5.21 8.52 0.14
C GLU A 24 -4.07 9.40 -0.35
N ALA A 25 -2.97 9.50 0.44
CA ALA A 25 -1.81 10.29 0.06
C ALA A 25 -1.21 9.80 -1.27
N THR A 26 -1.12 8.48 -1.47
CA THR A 26 -0.63 7.87 -2.71
C THR A 26 -1.55 8.17 -3.89
N ALA A 27 -2.88 8.05 -3.72
CA ALA A 27 -3.85 8.35 -4.77
C ALA A 27 -3.72 9.81 -5.24
N LEU A 28 -3.60 10.76 -4.30
CA LEU A 28 -3.44 12.18 -4.62
C LEU A 28 -2.07 12.50 -5.22
N ALA A 29 -1.00 11.83 -4.77
CA ALA A 29 0.34 11.99 -5.36
C ALA A 29 0.37 11.47 -6.80
N PHE A 30 -0.26 10.33 -7.08
CA PHE A 30 -0.38 9.80 -8.45
C PHE A 30 -1.17 10.72 -9.36
N ALA A 31 -2.29 11.29 -8.88
CA ALA A 31 -3.06 12.25 -9.64
C ALA A 31 -2.25 13.52 -9.98
N ARG A 32 -1.47 14.06 -9.02
CA ARG A 32 -0.56 15.19 -9.27
C ARG A 32 0.55 14.84 -10.27
N ALA A 33 1.00 13.59 -10.30
CA ALA A 33 1.98 13.08 -11.25
C ALA A 33 1.39 12.79 -12.64
N GLY A 34 0.06 12.91 -12.82
CA GLY A 34 -0.63 12.80 -14.10
C GLY A 34 -1.43 11.50 -14.30
N ALA A 35 -1.53 10.61 -13.31
CA ALA A 35 -2.31 9.38 -13.44
C ALA A 35 -3.80 9.59 -13.23
N ASP A 36 -4.62 8.80 -13.91
CA ASP A 36 -5.99 8.52 -13.53
C ASP A 36 -6.01 7.49 -12.41
N VAL A 37 -6.87 7.67 -11.39
CA VAL A 37 -6.78 6.87 -10.16
C VAL A 37 -8.12 6.27 -9.75
N ALA A 38 -8.15 4.95 -9.62
CA ALA A 38 -9.18 4.24 -8.89
C ALA A 38 -8.74 4.03 -7.44
N VAL A 39 -9.62 4.29 -6.50
CA VAL A 39 -9.40 4.02 -5.07
C VAL A 39 -10.41 3.00 -4.57
N SER A 40 -9.94 2.00 -3.78
CA SER A 40 -10.85 1.00 -3.23
C SER A 40 -10.72 0.84 -1.72
N SER A 41 -11.85 0.66 -1.07
CA SER A 41 -12.00 0.30 0.35
C SER A 41 -13.46 -0.06 0.66
N ARG A 42 -13.77 -0.34 1.94
CA ARG A 42 -15.11 -0.78 2.39
C ARG A 42 -16.16 0.33 2.50
N LYS A 43 -15.80 1.60 2.41
CA LYS A 43 -16.69 2.74 2.67
C LYS A 43 -16.75 3.65 1.44
N LEU A 44 -17.79 3.52 0.67
CA LEU A 44 -17.95 4.25 -0.60
C LEU A 44 -17.90 5.78 -0.40
N ALA A 45 -18.56 6.32 0.62
CA ALA A 45 -18.58 7.77 0.85
C ALA A 45 -17.17 8.37 1.08
N GLU A 46 -16.30 7.65 1.84
CA GLU A 46 -14.92 8.08 2.05
C GLU A 46 -14.09 8.01 0.74
N LEU A 47 -14.38 7.02 -0.11
CA LEU A 47 -13.72 6.86 -1.42
C LEU A 47 -14.16 7.94 -2.41
N GLU A 48 -15.45 8.27 -2.45
CA GLU A 48 -15.97 9.32 -3.34
C GLU A 48 -15.36 10.69 -3.01
N ARG A 49 -15.10 10.96 -1.73
CA ARG A 49 -14.36 12.16 -1.33
C ARG A 49 -12.96 12.17 -1.98
N VAL A 50 -12.19 11.08 -1.88
CA VAL A 50 -10.83 11.00 -2.46
C VAL A 50 -10.88 11.03 -3.98
N ALA A 51 -11.79 10.28 -4.61
CA ALA A 51 -11.98 10.31 -6.06
C ALA A 51 -12.40 11.72 -6.54
N GLY A 52 -13.17 12.45 -5.73
CA GLY A 52 -13.50 13.86 -5.97
C GLY A 52 -12.26 14.76 -5.96
N GLU A 53 -11.34 14.58 -5.01
CA GLU A 53 -10.07 15.31 -4.99
C GLU A 53 -9.18 14.98 -6.21
N VAL A 54 -9.14 13.71 -6.64
CA VAL A 54 -8.47 13.30 -7.89
C VAL A 54 -9.06 14.05 -9.09
N ARG A 55 -10.41 14.15 -9.18
CA ARG A 55 -11.09 14.88 -10.25
C ARG A 55 -10.79 16.38 -10.23
N LYS A 56 -10.65 16.99 -9.04
CA LYS A 56 -10.23 18.41 -8.92
C LYS A 56 -8.80 18.67 -9.43
N LEU A 57 -7.95 17.64 -9.43
CA LEU A 57 -6.61 17.69 -10.02
C LEU A 57 -6.61 17.49 -11.55
N GLY A 58 -7.79 17.43 -12.18
CA GLY A 58 -7.94 17.28 -13.64
C GLY A 58 -7.77 15.82 -14.13
N ARG A 59 -7.80 14.82 -13.22
CA ARG A 59 -7.65 13.41 -13.57
C ARG A 59 -8.98 12.65 -13.39
N ARG A 60 -9.12 11.49 -14.02
CA ARG A 60 -10.29 10.62 -13.78
C ARG A 60 -10.12 9.96 -12.41
N GLY A 61 -11.11 10.13 -11.54
CA GLY A 61 -11.16 9.54 -10.21
C GLY A 61 -12.32 8.56 -10.09
N LEU A 62 -12.04 7.29 -9.75
CA LEU A 62 -13.01 6.21 -9.63
C LEU A 62 -13.03 5.67 -8.19
N ALA A 63 -14.21 5.61 -7.58
CA ALA A 63 -14.42 5.00 -6.27
C ALA A 63 -14.97 3.57 -6.42
N ILE A 64 -14.33 2.59 -5.78
CA ILE A 64 -14.72 1.18 -5.83
C ILE A 64 -14.92 0.66 -4.41
N GLU A 65 -16.17 0.39 -4.03
CA GLU A 65 -16.43 -0.28 -2.76
C GLU A 65 -16.05 -1.76 -2.86
N ALA A 66 -15.03 -2.16 -2.09
CA ALA A 66 -14.58 -3.55 -2.03
C ALA A 66 -13.76 -3.82 -0.77
N HIS A 67 -13.73 -5.08 -0.35
CA HIS A 67 -12.92 -5.57 0.76
C HIS A 67 -11.75 -6.40 0.23
N ALA A 68 -10.51 -5.92 0.39
CA ALA A 68 -9.33 -6.58 -0.14
C ALA A 68 -9.02 -7.98 0.45
N GLY A 69 -9.69 -8.37 1.53
CA GLY A 69 -9.63 -9.74 2.07
C GLY A 69 -10.75 -10.67 1.56
N ARG A 70 -11.63 -10.20 0.68
CA ARG A 70 -12.71 -11.00 0.09
C ARG A 70 -12.36 -11.41 -1.33
N MET A 71 -12.07 -12.70 -1.50
CA MET A 71 -11.57 -13.25 -2.77
C MET A 71 -12.52 -13.01 -3.94
N ASP A 72 -13.84 -13.10 -3.69
CA ASP A 72 -14.90 -12.83 -4.66
C ASP A 72 -14.93 -11.38 -5.19
N GLN A 73 -14.29 -10.44 -4.48
CA GLN A 73 -14.28 -9.02 -4.82
C GLN A 73 -12.99 -8.54 -5.49
N LEU A 74 -11.96 -9.39 -5.60
CA LEU A 74 -10.64 -8.96 -6.07
C LEU A 74 -10.58 -8.75 -7.59
N ALA A 75 -10.87 -9.77 -8.38
CA ALA A 75 -10.88 -9.65 -9.83
C ALA A 75 -11.90 -8.61 -10.34
N PRO A 76 -13.14 -8.54 -9.82
CA PRO A 76 -14.10 -7.51 -10.21
C PRO A 76 -13.61 -6.07 -10.03
N GLN A 77 -12.73 -5.77 -9.07
CA GLN A 77 -12.13 -4.42 -8.95
C GLN A 77 -11.28 -4.09 -10.17
N VAL A 78 -10.41 -5.02 -10.59
CA VAL A 78 -9.53 -4.83 -11.75
C VAL A 78 -10.35 -4.71 -13.03
N GLU A 79 -11.35 -5.57 -13.21
CA GLU A 79 -12.28 -5.53 -14.35
C GLU A 79 -13.02 -4.19 -14.42
N ARG A 80 -13.43 -3.65 -13.26
CA ARG A 80 -14.08 -2.35 -13.19
C ARG A 80 -13.14 -1.22 -13.58
N VAL A 81 -11.88 -1.26 -13.12
CA VAL A 81 -10.86 -0.27 -13.52
C VAL A 81 -10.63 -0.30 -15.02
N THR A 82 -10.40 -1.48 -15.60
CA THR A 82 -10.15 -1.62 -17.04
C THR A 82 -11.36 -1.20 -17.88
N ARG A 83 -12.56 -1.51 -17.44
CA ARG A 83 -13.80 -1.13 -18.13
C ARG A 83 -14.04 0.39 -18.07
N GLU A 84 -13.87 1.04 -16.93
CA GLU A 84 -14.25 2.45 -16.74
C GLU A 84 -13.09 3.42 -17.02
N LEU A 85 -11.85 3.01 -16.80
CA LEU A 85 -10.66 3.84 -17.07
C LEU A 85 -9.84 3.35 -18.28
N GLY A 86 -10.23 2.25 -18.91
CA GLY A 86 -9.69 1.76 -20.18
C GLY A 86 -8.46 0.86 -20.06
N ARG A 87 -7.72 0.90 -18.93
CA ARG A 87 -6.50 0.12 -18.69
C ARG A 87 -6.16 0.05 -17.20
N ILE A 88 -5.14 -0.73 -16.86
CA ILE A 88 -4.48 -0.69 -15.55
C ILE A 88 -2.96 -0.78 -15.75
N ASP A 89 -2.22 0.21 -15.26
CA ASP A 89 -0.75 0.28 -15.36
C ASP A 89 -0.07 0.12 -13.99
N ILE A 90 -0.76 0.52 -12.93
CA ILE A 90 -0.20 0.58 -11.60
C ILE A 90 -1.21 -0.04 -10.61
N LEU A 91 -0.71 -0.94 -9.76
CA LEU A 91 -1.45 -1.44 -8.61
C LEU A 91 -0.69 -1.09 -7.33
N VAL A 92 -1.36 -0.47 -6.36
CA VAL A 92 -0.83 -0.30 -5.01
C VAL A 92 -1.66 -1.12 -4.02
N ASN A 93 -1.08 -2.20 -3.52
CA ASN A 93 -1.65 -2.99 -2.45
C ASN A 93 -1.29 -2.36 -1.11
N ASN A 94 -2.15 -1.45 -0.65
CA ASN A 94 -1.96 -0.73 0.61
C ASN A 94 -2.99 -1.13 1.69
N ALA A 95 -4.11 -1.74 1.33
CA ALA A 95 -5.09 -2.19 2.31
C ALA A 95 -4.44 -3.17 3.31
N GLY A 96 -4.65 -2.94 4.60
CA GLY A 96 -4.10 -3.78 5.66
C GLY A 96 -4.74 -3.48 7.01
N THR A 97 -4.49 -4.37 7.97
CA THR A 97 -4.93 -4.23 9.36
C THR A 97 -3.87 -4.79 10.29
N SER A 98 -3.84 -4.27 11.52
CA SER A 98 -3.02 -4.80 12.60
C SER A 98 -3.73 -4.56 13.92
N PHE A 99 -3.59 -5.49 14.84
CA PHE A 99 -4.05 -5.38 16.22
C PHE A 99 -3.19 -6.25 17.13
N ASN A 100 -3.22 -5.94 18.43
CA ASN A 100 -2.47 -6.68 19.41
C ASN A 100 -3.12 -8.05 19.66
N ALA A 101 -2.35 -9.11 19.45
CA ALA A 101 -2.72 -10.49 19.75
C ALA A 101 -1.45 -11.29 20.07
N PRO A 102 -1.19 -11.60 21.36
CA PRO A 102 -0.06 -12.45 21.75
C PRO A 102 -0.12 -13.80 21.03
N ALA A 103 1.02 -14.26 20.51
CA ALA A 103 1.06 -15.46 19.69
C ALA A 103 0.57 -16.74 20.44
N ILE A 104 0.79 -16.79 21.76
CA ILE A 104 0.39 -17.93 22.59
C ILE A 104 -1.14 -18.03 22.78
N ASP A 105 -1.85 -16.89 22.67
CA ASP A 105 -3.30 -16.80 22.90
C ASP A 105 -4.07 -16.51 21.60
N MET A 106 -3.40 -16.54 20.46
CA MET A 106 -3.98 -16.14 19.18
C MET A 106 -4.96 -17.20 18.67
N ASP A 107 -6.21 -16.82 18.47
CA ASP A 107 -7.20 -17.68 17.85
C ASP A 107 -7.11 -17.65 16.31
N GLU A 108 -7.70 -18.66 15.67
CA GLU A 108 -7.72 -18.79 14.20
C GLU A 108 -8.41 -17.62 13.52
N LYS A 109 -9.45 -17.05 14.12
CA LYS A 109 -10.18 -15.91 13.56
C LYS A 109 -9.31 -14.64 13.52
N ALA A 110 -8.53 -14.39 14.57
CA ALA A 110 -7.57 -13.31 14.62
C ALA A 110 -6.48 -13.49 13.55
N TRP A 111 -5.92 -14.69 13.45
CA TRP A 111 -4.97 -15.07 12.42
C TRP A 111 -5.54 -14.85 11.01
N ASP A 112 -6.68 -15.45 10.71
CA ASP A 112 -7.30 -15.38 9.38
C ASP A 112 -7.66 -13.97 8.96
N SER A 113 -8.08 -13.12 9.90
CA SER A 113 -8.45 -11.73 9.59
C SER A 113 -7.28 -10.93 9.03
N VAL A 114 -6.05 -11.17 9.52
CA VAL A 114 -4.83 -10.53 9.04
C VAL A 114 -4.31 -11.23 7.79
N MET A 115 -4.18 -12.55 7.82
CA MET A 115 -3.64 -13.32 6.69
C MET A 115 -4.48 -13.16 5.43
N ASN A 116 -5.81 -13.16 5.56
CA ASN A 116 -6.70 -12.99 4.41
C ASN A 116 -6.63 -11.58 3.80
N LEU A 117 -6.46 -10.54 4.63
CA LEU A 117 -6.41 -9.16 4.14
C LEU A 117 -5.01 -8.77 3.67
N ASP A 118 -4.00 -8.98 4.54
CA ASP A 118 -2.67 -8.39 4.38
C ASP A 118 -1.75 -9.22 3.48
N LEU A 119 -2.05 -10.53 3.26
CA LEU A 119 -1.24 -11.39 2.41
C LEU A 119 -2.05 -12.06 1.30
N LYS A 120 -3.05 -12.87 1.63
CA LYS A 120 -3.80 -13.64 0.63
C LYS A 120 -4.51 -12.72 -0.38
N GLY A 121 -5.22 -11.70 0.11
CA GLY A 121 -5.92 -10.74 -0.73
C GLY A 121 -4.97 -9.94 -1.63
N LEU A 122 -3.86 -9.48 -1.07
CA LEU A 122 -2.79 -8.82 -1.82
C LEU A 122 -2.27 -9.71 -2.97
N PHE A 123 -1.99 -10.98 -2.69
CA PHE A 123 -1.49 -11.92 -3.69
C PHE A 123 -2.47 -12.08 -4.86
N PHE A 124 -3.74 -12.39 -4.58
CA PHE A 124 -4.72 -12.64 -5.63
C PHE A 124 -5.16 -11.37 -6.37
N LEU A 125 -5.15 -10.21 -5.72
CA LEU A 125 -5.39 -8.94 -6.42
C LEU A 125 -4.21 -8.60 -7.35
N SER A 126 -2.98 -8.84 -6.92
CA SER A 126 -1.79 -8.69 -7.77
C SER A 126 -1.85 -9.61 -8.98
N GLN A 127 -2.27 -10.87 -8.79
CA GLN A 127 -2.47 -11.82 -9.89
C GLN A 127 -3.52 -11.32 -10.89
N ALA A 128 -4.65 -10.79 -10.42
CA ALA A 128 -5.70 -10.25 -11.28
C ALA A 128 -5.18 -9.05 -12.10
N ALA A 129 -4.47 -8.12 -11.45
CA ALA A 129 -3.85 -6.97 -12.13
C ALA A 129 -2.78 -7.40 -13.14
N ALA A 130 -1.90 -8.33 -12.76
CA ALA A 130 -0.85 -8.85 -13.65
C ALA A 130 -1.44 -9.53 -14.91
N ARG A 131 -2.54 -10.27 -14.76
CA ARG A 131 -3.26 -10.84 -15.92
C ARG A 131 -3.77 -9.76 -16.87
N ALA A 132 -4.35 -8.67 -16.32
CA ALA A 132 -4.81 -7.54 -17.13
C ALA A 132 -3.64 -6.82 -17.81
N MET A 133 -2.55 -6.53 -17.08
CA MET A 133 -1.33 -5.90 -17.61
C MET A 133 -0.69 -6.75 -18.71
N ARG A 134 -0.61 -8.07 -18.52
CA ARG A 134 -0.13 -9.01 -19.54
C ARG A 134 -0.99 -8.98 -20.79
N ALA A 135 -2.30 -9.00 -20.64
CA ALA A 135 -3.23 -8.94 -21.79
C ALA A 135 -3.13 -7.60 -22.55
N GLN A 136 -2.83 -6.50 -21.86
CA GLN A 136 -2.56 -5.19 -22.47
C GLN A 136 -1.25 -5.15 -23.25
N GLY A 137 -0.26 -5.99 -22.93
CA GLY A 137 1.05 -6.02 -23.56
C GLY A 137 1.95 -4.82 -23.27
N SER A 138 1.59 -3.96 -22.31
CA SER A 138 2.31 -2.71 -21.99
C SER A 138 3.15 -2.77 -20.72
N GLY A 139 3.24 -3.96 -20.09
CA GLY A 139 3.85 -4.09 -18.77
C GLY A 139 3.07 -3.38 -17.68
N GLY A 140 3.73 -3.09 -16.55
CA GLY A 140 3.11 -2.39 -15.43
C GLY A 140 4.01 -2.29 -14.20
N ALA A 141 3.49 -1.64 -13.14
CA ALA A 141 4.14 -1.55 -11.84
C ALA A 141 3.18 -1.99 -10.72
N ILE A 142 3.59 -2.93 -9.91
CA ILE A 142 2.86 -3.37 -8.71
C ILE A 142 3.69 -2.98 -7.48
N ILE A 143 3.07 -2.27 -6.56
CA ILE A 143 3.69 -1.77 -5.35
C ILE A 143 2.96 -2.36 -4.14
N HIS A 144 3.69 -3.09 -3.33
CA HIS A 144 3.16 -3.63 -2.08
C HIS A 144 3.54 -2.74 -0.90
N ILE A 145 2.58 -2.46 -0.02
CA ILE A 145 2.88 -1.80 1.25
C ILE A 145 2.99 -2.89 2.33
N ALA A 146 4.23 -3.24 2.66
CA ALA A 146 4.53 -4.14 3.76
C ALA A 146 4.58 -3.39 5.10
N SER A 147 5.62 -3.56 5.87
CA SER A 147 5.95 -2.88 7.12
C SER A 147 7.38 -3.26 7.53
N VAL A 148 8.04 -2.44 8.32
CA VAL A 148 9.27 -2.85 9.04
C VAL A 148 9.03 -4.10 9.90
N SER A 149 7.78 -4.34 10.32
CA SER A 149 7.39 -5.57 11.04
C SER A 149 7.56 -6.84 10.20
N GLY A 150 7.64 -6.74 8.89
CA GLY A 150 7.98 -7.86 8.00
C GLY A 150 9.48 -8.12 7.88
N LEU A 151 10.32 -7.23 8.41
CA LEU A 151 11.79 -7.31 8.39
C LEU A 151 12.36 -7.60 9.79
N LYS A 152 11.75 -7.03 10.83
CA LYS A 152 12.08 -7.23 12.26
C LYS A 152 10.77 -7.41 13.01
N PRO A 153 10.50 -8.57 13.64
CA PRO A 153 9.20 -8.84 14.26
C PRO A 153 8.92 -7.87 15.40
N GLN A 154 7.64 -7.56 15.60
CA GLN A 154 7.17 -6.68 16.66
C GLN A 154 6.18 -7.40 17.57
N VAL A 155 6.33 -7.23 18.87
CA VAL A 155 5.45 -7.77 19.91
C VAL A 155 4.34 -6.75 20.20
N PRO A 156 3.09 -7.19 20.38
CA PRO A 156 2.53 -8.53 20.29
C PRO A 156 1.71 -8.74 18.98
N THR A 157 2.36 -8.63 17.84
CA THR A 157 1.69 -8.66 16.52
C THR A 157 2.31 -9.71 15.58
N ALA A 158 2.51 -10.95 16.08
CA ALA A 158 3.18 -12.02 15.34
C ALA A 158 2.52 -12.31 13.98
N HIS A 159 1.18 -12.45 13.93
CA HIS A 159 0.41 -12.68 12.70
C HIS A 159 0.63 -11.57 11.66
N TYR A 160 0.68 -10.32 12.10
CA TYR A 160 0.96 -9.18 11.21
C TYR A 160 2.40 -9.22 10.69
N SER A 161 3.38 -9.48 11.56
CA SER A 161 4.78 -9.62 11.17
C SER A 161 4.97 -10.75 10.16
N ILE A 162 4.33 -11.90 10.36
CA ILE A 162 4.35 -13.06 9.44
C ILE A 162 3.70 -12.67 8.10
N ALA A 163 2.53 -12.04 8.12
CA ALA A 163 1.86 -11.59 6.89
C ALA A 163 2.75 -10.61 6.10
N LYS A 164 3.37 -9.63 6.78
CA LYS A 164 4.22 -8.61 6.13
C LYS A 164 5.57 -9.19 5.66
N ALA A 165 6.12 -10.20 6.34
CA ALA A 165 7.25 -10.98 5.82
C ALA A 165 6.85 -11.78 4.57
N GLY A 166 5.65 -12.36 4.58
CA GLY A 166 5.05 -13.01 3.41
C GLY A 166 4.89 -12.05 2.22
N VAL A 167 4.51 -10.79 2.45
CA VAL A 167 4.44 -9.75 1.41
C VAL A 167 5.81 -9.46 0.81
N VAL A 168 6.86 -9.36 1.63
CA VAL A 168 8.23 -9.17 1.16
C VAL A 168 8.67 -10.33 0.25
N MET A 169 8.39 -11.57 0.64
CA MET A 169 8.71 -12.73 -0.18
C MET A 169 7.84 -12.82 -1.44
N ALA A 170 6.53 -12.54 -1.34
CA ALA A 170 5.62 -12.49 -2.49
C ALA A 170 6.07 -11.46 -3.52
N THR A 171 6.60 -10.31 -3.09
CA THR A 171 7.18 -9.28 -3.97
C THR A 171 8.30 -9.86 -4.82
N LYS A 172 9.25 -10.58 -4.22
CA LYS A 172 10.38 -11.19 -4.91
C LYS A 172 9.93 -12.27 -5.89
N ALA A 173 9.06 -13.16 -5.46
CA ALA A 173 8.54 -14.25 -6.30
C ALA A 173 7.81 -13.69 -7.54
N MET A 174 6.88 -12.75 -7.33
CA MET A 174 6.14 -12.11 -8.42
C MET A 174 7.05 -11.30 -9.36
N ALA A 175 8.09 -10.64 -8.83
CA ALA A 175 9.04 -9.89 -9.63
C ALA A 175 9.78 -10.79 -10.61
N VAL A 176 10.21 -11.98 -10.18
CA VAL A 176 10.90 -12.95 -11.03
C VAL A 176 9.95 -13.54 -12.07
N GLU A 177 8.76 -13.99 -11.63
CA GLU A 177 7.81 -14.67 -12.53
C GLU A 177 7.18 -13.75 -13.58
N TRP A 178 7.00 -12.44 -13.28
CA TRP A 178 6.26 -11.53 -14.16
C TRP A 178 7.16 -10.55 -14.93
N ALA A 179 8.48 -10.66 -14.77
CA ALA A 179 9.44 -9.84 -15.50
C ALA A 179 9.33 -10.05 -17.02
N GLU A 180 9.06 -11.28 -17.47
CA GLU A 180 8.86 -11.59 -18.89
C GLU A 180 7.69 -10.82 -19.54
N PHE A 181 6.71 -10.37 -18.72
CA PHE A 181 5.58 -9.54 -19.16
C PHE A 181 5.85 -8.04 -19.04
N GLY A 182 7.07 -7.62 -18.67
CA GLY A 182 7.42 -6.22 -18.42
C GLY A 182 6.77 -5.66 -17.15
N ILE A 183 6.36 -6.51 -16.21
CA ILE A 183 5.73 -6.08 -14.95
C ILE A 183 6.81 -6.04 -13.87
N ARG A 184 6.99 -4.85 -13.26
CA ARG A 184 7.86 -4.67 -12.10
C ARG A 184 7.04 -4.81 -10.81
N VAL A 185 7.57 -5.51 -9.83
CA VAL A 185 6.93 -5.68 -8.52
C VAL A 185 7.91 -5.28 -7.45
N ASN A 186 7.58 -4.24 -6.67
CA ASN A 186 8.42 -3.76 -5.58
C ASN A 186 7.59 -3.54 -4.30
N CYS A 187 8.28 -3.39 -3.21
CA CYS A 187 7.70 -3.26 -1.89
C CYS A 187 8.23 -2.01 -1.17
N ILE A 188 7.37 -1.37 -0.41
CA ILE A 188 7.78 -0.39 0.61
C ILE A 188 7.50 -1.00 1.98
N ALA A 189 8.44 -0.88 2.90
CA ALA A 189 8.30 -1.26 4.30
C ALA A 189 8.28 0.01 5.18
N PRO A 190 7.09 0.61 5.44
CA PRO A 190 6.99 1.76 6.30
C PRO A 190 7.32 1.42 7.75
N GLY A 191 7.94 2.40 8.45
CA GLY A 191 8.02 2.43 9.90
C GLY A 191 6.77 3.02 10.56
N ALA A 192 6.97 3.79 11.62
CA ALA A 192 5.91 4.56 12.27
C ALA A 192 5.46 5.72 11.38
N ILE A 193 4.27 5.61 10.79
CA ILE A 193 3.68 6.64 9.92
C ILE A 193 2.39 7.16 10.56
N GLU A 194 2.19 8.49 10.55
CA GLU A 194 1.04 9.17 11.12
C GLU A 194 -0.26 8.77 10.39
N THR A 195 -0.90 7.72 10.88
CA THR A 195 -2.12 7.14 10.31
C THR A 195 -3.07 6.73 11.43
N ARG A 196 -4.33 6.50 11.07
CA ARG A 196 -5.29 5.95 12.04
C ARG A 196 -4.83 4.60 12.62
N LEU A 197 -4.17 3.75 11.81
CA LEU A 197 -3.65 2.46 12.27
C LEU A 197 -2.58 2.66 13.34
N TYR A 198 -1.63 3.55 13.10
CA TYR A 198 -0.57 3.89 14.06
C TYR A 198 -1.16 4.55 15.31
N ASN A 199 -2.08 5.50 15.16
CA ASN A 199 -2.70 6.19 16.30
C ASN A 199 -3.55 5.24 17.18
N ALA A 200 -4.11 4.18 16.60
CA ALA A 200 -4.86 3.18 17.38
C ALA A 200 -3.97 2.44 18.41
N ILE A 201 -2.67 2.33 18.19
CA ILE A 201 -1.72 1.74 19.16
C ILE A 201 -1.70 2.56 20.45
N TRP A 202 -1.79 3.88 20.33
CA TRP A 202 -1.68 4.81 21.45
C TRP A 202 -3.02 5.13 22.12
N SER A 203 -4.14 4.70 21.53
CA SER A 203 -5.49 4.96 22.06
C SER A 203 -5.78 4.24 23.37
N VAL A 204 -4.92 3.34 23.81
CA VAL A 204 -4.99 2.70 25.14
C VAL A 204 -4.59 3.64 26.28
N PHE A 205 -3.90 4.74 25.98
CA PHE A 205 -3.51 5.76 26.95
C PHE A 205 -4.53 6.91 26.95
N PRO A 206 -4.98 7.42 28.11
CA PRO A 206 -5.93 8.52 28.18
C PRO A 206 -5.27 9.88 27.85
N GLY A 207 -5.96 10.70 27.08
CA GLY A 207 -5.65 12.12 26.87
C GLY A 207 -4.19 12.40 26.46
N GLU A 208 -3.52 13.32 27.15
CA GLU A 208 -2.14 13.74 26.87
C GLU A 208 -1.11 12.62 27.05
N GLN A 209 -1.41 11.55 27.80
CA GLN A 209 -0.49 10.43 27.99
C GLN A 209 -0.25 9.70 26.66
N ALA A 210 -1.25 9.62 25.77
CA ALA A 210 -1.11 9.04 24.44
C ALA A 210 -0.06 9.81 23.61
N GLN A 211 -0.11 11.14 23.63
CA GLN A 211 0.86 11.97 22.91
C GLN A 211 2.27 11.83 23.50
N ARG A 212 2.41 11.90 24.81
CA ARG A 212 3.72 11.71 25.47
C ARG A 212 4.34 10.34 25.19
N ALA A 213 3.54 9.27 25.21
CA ALA A 213 4.02 7.93 24.91
C ALA A 213 4.47 7.80 23.44
N LYS A 214 3.73 8.43 22.53
CA LYS A 214 4.05 8.49 21.10
C LYS A 214 5.35 9.26 20.85
N ASP A 215 5.53 10.41 21.49
CA ASP A 215 6.73 11.24 21.39
C ASP A 215 7.95 10.51 21.95
N ALA A 216 7.81 9.87 23.11
CA ALA A 216 8.87 9.06 23.72
C ALA A 216 9.27 7.85 22.85
N ALA A 217 8.30 7.25 22.13
CA ALA A 217 8.59 6.15 21.22
C ALA A 217 9.32 6.65 19.97
N SER A 218 8.89 7.78 19.40
CA SER A 218 9.51 8.35 18.20
C SER A 218 10.89 8.96 18.44
N ALA A 219 11.17 9.44 19.65
CA ALA A 219 12.50 9.93 20.05
C ALA A 219 13.60 8.84 20.02
N ARG A 220 13.21 7.55 19.94
CA ARG A 220 14.14 6.43 19.76
C ARG A 220 14.57 6.21 18.32
N PHE A 221 13.86 6.77 17.36
CA PHE A 221 14.24 6.65 15.95
C PHE A 221 15.39 7.62 15.63
N PRO A 222 16.32 7.26 14.74
CA PRO A 222 17.41 8.17 14.35
C PRO A 222 16.95 9.53 13.83
N LEU A 223 15.78 9.60 13.16
CA LEU A 223 15.19 10.88 12.73
C LEU A 223 14.24 11.51 13.76
N GLU A 224 14.09 10.94 14.95
CA GLU A 224 13.37 11.44 16.13
C GLU A 224 11.93 11.92 15.88
N ARG A 225 11.28 11.36 14.87
CA ARG A 225 9.90 11.70 14.50
C ARG A 225 9.15 10.54 13.84
N VAL A 226 7.85 10.65 13.89
CA VAL A 226 6.94 9.83 13.08
C VAL A 226 6.95 10.33 11.63
N GLY A 227 6.96 9.42 10.66
CA GLY A 227 6.83 9.75 9.24
C GLY A 227 5.42 10.19 8.88
N GLN A 228 5.29 10.89 7.75
CA GLN A 228 4.00 11.33 7.22
C GLN A 228 3.56 10.43 6.04
N PRO A 229 2.26 10.23 5.83
CA PRO A 229 1.75 9.45 4.68
C PRO A 229 2.32 9.89 3.33
N ARG A 230 2.59 11.20 3.17
CA ARG A 230 3.18 11.75 1.95
C ARG A 230 4.57 11.18 1.66
N GLU A 231 5.39 10.92 2.68
CA GLU A 231 6.74 10.40 2.49
C GLU A 231 6.73 8.97 1.90
N ILE A 232 5.67 8.20 2.18
CA ILE A 232 5.44 6.89 1.54
C ILE A 232 4.88 7.08 0.13
N ALA A 233 3.96 8.04 -0.06
CA ALA A 233 3.35 8.33 -1.35
C ALA A 233 4.39 8.79 -2.40
N ASP A 234 5.37 9.61 -2.01
CA ASP A 234 6.44 10.07 -2.89
C ASP A 234 7.30 8.89 -3.40
N ALA A 235 7.59 7.91 -2.53
CA ALA A 235 8.26 6.68 -2.93
C ALA A 235 7.38 5.80 -3.84
N CYS A 236 6.05 5.78 -3.63
CA CYS A 236 5.15 5.11 -4.56
C CYS A 236 5.19 5.75 -5.96
N VAL A 237 5.27 7.09 -6.08
CA VAL A 237 5.43 7.76 -7.37
C VAL A 237 6.73 7.32 -8.06
N PHE A 238 7.85 7.29 -7.33
CA PHE A 238 9.11 6.77 -7.85
C PHE A 238 8.98 5.34 -8.37
N LEU A 239 8.44 4.43 -7.56
CA LEU A 239 8.30 3.01 -7.95
C LEU A 239 7.31 2.78 -9.10
N ALA A 240 6.29 3.65 -9.24
CA ALA A 240 5.32 3.57 -10.32
C ALA A 240 5.87 4.12 -11.66
N SER A 241 6.87 4.98 -11.62
CA SER A 241 7.37 5.74 -12.76
C SER A 241 8.53 5.08 -13.49
N ASN A 242 8.94 5.69 -14.61
CA ASN A 242 10.11 5.25 -15.37
C ASN A 242 11.43 5.52 -14.63
N ALA A 243 11.44 6.38 -13.60
CA ALA A 243 12.63 6.61 -12.77
C ALA A 243 13.11 5.34 -12.04
N SER A 244 12.24 4.34 -11.90
CA SER A 244 12.55 3.02 -11.32
C SER A 244 12.50 1.87 -12.34
N SER A 245 12.71 2.14 -13.63
CA SER A 245 12.55 1.17 -14.72
C SER A 245 13.45 -0.08 -14.61
N TYR A 246 14.57 0.02 -13.90
CA TYR A 246 15.49 -1.09 -13.65
C TYR A 246 15.41 -1.67 -12.23
N LEU A 247 14.32 -1.35 -11.50
CA LEU A 247 14.10 -1.80 -10.12
C LEU A 247 12.92 -2.76 -10.07
N THR A 248 13.16 -4.01 -9.69
CA THR A 248 12.13 -5.01 -9.44
C THR A 248 12.58 -5.99 -8.35
N GLY A 249 11.64 -6.48 -7.54
CA GLY A 249 11.91 -7.42 -6.44
C GLY A 249 12.42 -6.77 -5.14
N GLU A 250 12.57 -5.45 -5.11
CA GLU A 250 13.14 -4.75 -3.96
C GLU A 250 12.13 -4.37 -2.89
N THR A 251 12.64 -4.29 -1.65
CA THR A 251 11.91 -3.77 -0.49
C THR A 251 12.65 -2.57 0.07
N ILE A 252 12.02 -1.39 -0.04
CA ILE A 252 12.58 -0.13 0.45
C ILE A 252 11.99 0.17 1.83
N ALA A 253 12.82 0.15 2.87
CA ALA A 253 12.41 0.62 4.19
C ALA A 253 12.37 2.15 4.22
N ILE A 254 11.23 2.69 4.72
CA ILE A 254 11.04 4.13 4.94
C ILE A 254 10.54 4.28 6.37
N ASP A 255 11.47 4.38 7.30
CA ASP A 255 11.21 4.13 8.71
C ASP A 255 11.91 5.11 9.68
N GLY A 256 12.58 6.13 9.15
CA GLY A 256 13.34 7.07 9.96
C GLY A 256 14.54 6.43 10.68
N GLY A 257 15.01 5.27 10.20
CA GLY A 257 16.12 4.52 10.77
C GLY A 257 15.71 3.54 11.88
N ALA A 258 14.41 3.32 12.10
CA ALA A 258 13.91 2.48 13.21
C ALA A 258 14.43 1.03 13.18
N LEU A 259 14.82 0.51 12.02
CA LEU A 259 15.42 -0.83 11.89
C LEU A 259 16.87 -0.91 12.34
N LEU A 260 17.53 0.22 12.49
CA LEU A 260 18.96 0.30 12.84
C LEU A 260 19.22 0.31 14.36
N VAL A 261 18.14 0.47 15.14
CA VAL A 261 18.17 0.61 16.60
C VAL A 261 17.31 -0.43 17.33
#